data_bd32986188b16559382069ed11bd170a
#
_entry.id   bd32986188b16559382069ed11bd170a
#
_cell.length_a   1.000
_cell.length_b   1.000
_cell.length_c   1.000
_cell.angle_alpha   90.00
_cell.angle_beta   90.00
_cell.angle_gamma   90.00
#
_symmetry.space_group_name_H-M   'P 1'
#
loop_
_entity.id
_entity.type
_entity.pdbx_description
1 polymer ?
#
loop_
_entity_poly.entity_id
_entity_poly.type
_entity_poly.pdbx_seq_one_letter_code
_entity_poly.pdbx_strand_id
1 'polypeptide(L)'
;EHMEFCQIQLNYLDWSLQDAKGKVELLNARHIPIWVMEPLRGGKLCPLDEEAMSELQKLRPQESMSGWAFRFLQSIPGVTMILSGMSDMQQLQENIETFADEQPLNEDEMKTLTGIGRRMSTSVPCTACRYCIEHCPRSLDIPELIRLYNDMVYSDGSFSARNAVNALPADKQPSACIGCGHCQALCPQQIHIPDIMRDLTRRISE
;
A
#
# COMPACT_ATOMS: atom_id res chain seq x y z
N GLU A 1 7.28 -30.85 -9.42
CA GLU A 1 7.83 -29.52 -9.65
C GLU A 1 8.32 -29.01 -8.31
N HIS A 2 9.63 -28.77 -8.23
CA HIS A 2 10.31 -28.56 -6.95
C HIS A 2 10.60 -27.07 -6.76
N MET A 3 9.70 -26.36 -6.06
CA MET A 3 9.99 -25.00 -5.57
C MET A 3 10.58 -25.11 -4.17
N GLU A 4 11.75 -24.52 -3.97
CA GLU A 4 12.38 -24.46 -2.64
C GLU A 4 11.74 -23.37 -1.77
N PHE A 5 11.28 -22.29 -2.38
CA PHE A 5 10.52 -21.20 -1.76
C PHE A 5 9.74 -20.41 -2.83
N CYS A 6 8.83 -19.57 -2.38
CA CYS A 6 8.15 -18.60 -3.24
C CYS A 6 8.22 -17.21 -2.61
N GLN A 7 8.71 -16.23 -3.37
CA GLN A 7 8.72 -14.84 -2.96
C GLN A 7 7.45 -14.15 -3.43
N ILE A 8 6.71 -13.57 -2.49
CA ILE A 8 5.47 -12.84 -2.76
C ILE A 8 5.45 -11.47 -2.09
N GLN A 9 4.72 -10.54 -2.67
CA GLN A 9 4.34 -9.30 -2.00
C GLN A 9 3.29 -9.64 -0.94
N LEU A 10 3.60 -9.33 0.34
CA LEU A 10 2.74 -9.66 1.46
C LEU A 10 2.83 -8.60 2.56
N ASN A 11 1.70 -8.02 2.88
CA ASN A 11 1.46 -7.13 4.02
C ASN A 11 -0.04 -7.11 4.32
N TYR A 12 -0.46 -6.45 5.40
CA TYR A 12 -1.87 -6.45 5.83
C TYR A 12 -2.81 -5.71 4.86
N LEU A 13 -2.32 -4.78 4.02
CA LEU A 13 -3.10 -4.15 2.96
C LEU A 13 -3.30 -5.11 1.78
N ASP A 14 -2.21 -5.70 1.29
CA ASP A 14 -2.25 -6.61 0.15
C ASP A 14 -2.88 -7.96 0.50
N TRP A 15 -3.07 -8.25 1.79
CA TRP A 15 -3.82 -9.41 2.30
C TRP A 15 -5.19 -9.55 1.63
N SER A 16 -5.87 -8.41 1.43
CA SER A 16 -7.16 -8.35 0.74
C SER A 16 -7.04 -7.79 -0.68
N LEU A 17 -6.22 -6.73 -0.87
CA LEU A 17 -6.15 -5.97 -2.11
C LEU A 17 -5.59 -6.78 -3.29
N GLN A 18 -4.56 -7.61 -3.04
CA GLN A 18 -3.92 -8.44 -4.06
C GLN A 18 -4.17 -9.94 -3.85
N ASP A 19 -5.16 -10.30 -3.04
CA ASP A 19 -5.43 -11.69 -2.65
C ASP A 19 -4.18 -12.41 -2.14
N ALA A 20 -3.36 -11.72 -1.34
CA ALA A 20 -2.18 -12.34 -0.75
C ALA A 20 -2.57 -13.49 0.19
N LYS A 21 -3.75 -13.42 0.81
CA LYS A 21 -4.32 -14.50 1.62
C LYS A 21 -4.43 -15.81 0.84
N GLY A 22 -5.07 -15.76 -0.33
CA GLY A 22 -5.23 -16.97 -1.17
C GLY A 22 -3.88 -17.53 -1.65
N LYS A 23 -2.90 -16.64 -1.92
CA LYS A 23 -1.52 -17.07 -2.27
C LYS A 23 -0.86 -17.79 -1.10
N VAL A 24 -0.96 -17.26 0.12
CA VAL A 24 -0.43 -17.88 1.34
C VAL A 24 -1.07 -19.24 1.60
N GLU A 25 -2.39 -19.34 1.51
CA GLU A 25 -3.13 -20.59 1.67
C GLU A 25 -2.67 -21.65 0.66
N LEU A 26 -2.50 -21.27 -0.61
CA LEU A 26 -2.01 -22.15 -1.67
C LEU A 26 -0.58 -22.65 -1.41
N LEU A 27 0.32 -21.78 -0.97
CA LEU A 27 1.71 -22.10 -0.69
C LEU A 27 1.83 -23.02 0.53
N ASN A 28 1.09 -22.72 1.61
CA ASN A 28 1.04 -23.55 2.80
C ASN A 28 0.47 -24.94 2.54
N ALA A 29 -0.59 -25.06 1.73
CA ALA A 29 -1.14 -26.35 1.31
C ALA A 29 -0.14 -27.21 0.52
N ARG A 30 0.90 -26.60 -0.03
CA ARG A 30 1.98 -27.27 -0.79
C ARG A 30 3.29 -27.36 -0.01
N HIS A 31 3.31 -26.91 1.25
CA HIS A 31 4.51 -26.84 2.09
C HIS A 31 5.66 -26.06 1.45
N ILE A 32 5.34 -24.98 0.70
CA ILE A 32 6.33 -24.12 0.06
C ILE A 32 6.61 -22.92 1.00
N PRO A 33 7.86 -22.73 1.46
CA PRO A 33 8.24 -21.60 2.29
C PRO A 33 7.98 -20.26 1.59
N ILE A 34 7.54 -19.28 2.37
CA ILE A 34 7.18 -17.95 1.86
C ILE A 34 8.27 -16.95 2.21
N TRP A 35 8.80 -16.29 1.19
CA TRP A 35 9.64 -15.11 1.33
C TRP A 35 8.79 -13.88 1.04
N VAL A 36 8.87 -12.90 1.92
CA VAL A 36 8.06 -11.68 1.84
C VAL A 36 8.85 -10.54 1.25
N MET A 37 8.32 -9.90 0.22
CA MET A 37 8.74 -8.57 -0.23
C MET A 37 7.64 -7.55 0.02
N GLU A 38 8.02 -6.27 0.05
CA GLU A 38 7.12 -5.14 0.30
C GLU A 38 6.36 -5.23 1.64
N PRO A 39 7.05 -5.57 2.77
CA PRO A 39 6.38 -5.69 4.08
C PRO A 39 5.73 -4.38 4.53
N LEU A 40 6.32 -3.24 4.17
CA LEU A 40 5.82 -1.89 4.45
C LEU A 40 5.29 -1.17 3.19
N ARG A 41 5.21 -1.89 2.06
CA ARG A 41 4.73 -1.36 0.78
C ARG A 41 5.39 -0.05 0.37
N GLY A 42 6.73 -0.05 0.35
CA GLY A 42 7.52 1.14 0.04
C GLY A 42 7.33 2.26 1.06
N GLY A 43 7.07 1.94 2.33
CA GLY A 43 6.82 2.90 3.41
C GLY A 43 5.39 3.43 3.47
N LYS A 44 4.48 3.02 2.57
CA LYS A 44 3.08 3.50 2.55
C LYS A 44 2.23 3.03 3.75
N LEU A 45 2.69 2.01 4.45
CA LEU A 45 2.04 1.53 5.66
C LEU A 45 2.58 2.21 6.94
N CYS A 46 3.48 3.19 6.78
CA CYS A 46 4.06 3.99 7.86
C CYS A 46 4.33 5.42 7.34
N PRO A 47 3.62 6.45 7.80
CA PRO A 47 2.56 6.42 8.82
C PRO A 47 1.18 6.02 8.27
N LEU A 48 0.28 5.64 9.18
CA LEU A 48 -1.15 5.54 8.94
C LEU A 48 -1.83 6.87 9.30
N ASP A 49 -3.12 7.00 8.99
CA ASP A 49 -3.93 8.13 9.45
C ASP A 49 -4.17 8.09 10.97
N GLU A 50 -4.61 9.23 11.53
CA GLU A 50 -4.80 9.40 12.97
C GLU A 50 -5.82 8.42 13.56
N GLU A 51 -6.88 8.08 12.82
CA GLU A 51 -7.91 7.14 13.27
C GLU A 51 -7.34 5.73 13.40
N ALA A 52 -6.69 5.23 12.36
CA ALA A 52 -6.03 3.92 12.37
C ALA A 52 -4.93 3.84 13.44
N MET A 53 -4.12 4.90 13.57
CA MET A 53 -3.11 4.98 14.64
C MET A 53 -3.75 4.89 16.02
N SER A 54 -4.85 5.63 16.27
CA SER A 54 -5.57 5.61 17.55
C SER A 54 -6.17 4.23 17.85
N GLU A 55 -6.70 3.52 16.84
CA GLU A 55 -7.21 2.16 17.01
C GLU A 55 -6.09 1.21 17.46
N LEU A 56 -4.94 1.26 16.81
CA LEU A 56 -3.81 0.38 17.09
C LEU A 56 -3.15 0.69 18.44
N GLN A 57 -3.00 1.96 18.79
CA GLN A 57 -2.42 2.38 20.09
C GLN A 57 -3.25 1.93 21.30
N LYS A 58 -4.58 1.73 21.14
CA LYS A 58 -5.42 1.15 22.20
C LYS A 58 -5.09 -0.29 22.50
N LEU A 59 -4.60 -1.03 21.51
CA LEU A 59 -4.25 -2.45 21.62
C LEU A 59 -2.81 -2.65 22.11
N ARG A 60 -1.85 -1.95 21.49
CA ARG A 60 -0.42 -1.93 21.87
C ARG A 60 0.11 -0.49 21.88
N PRO A 61 0.07 0.20 23.04
CA PRO A 61 0.43 1.62 23.12
C PRO A 61 1.87 1.96 22.73
N GLN A 62 2.79 0.99 22.85
CA GLN A 62 4.22 1.19 22.58
C GLN A 62 4.69 0.59 21.25
N GLU A 63 3.80 -0.10 20.53
CA GLU A 63 4.18 -0.72 19.26
C GLU A 63 4.31 0.34 18.15
N SER A 64 5.40 0.28 17.39
CA SER A 64 5.61 1.16 16.24
C SER A 64 4.71 0.77 15.06
N MET A 65 4.51 1.69 14.11
CA MET A 65 3.75 1.37 12.90
C MET A 65 4.42 0.29 12.05
N SER A 66 5.75 0.33 11.94
CA SER A 66 6.53 -0.74 11.31
C SER A 66 6.41 -2.04 12.08
N GLY A 67 6.44 -1.97 13.41
CA GLY A 67 6.22 -3.12 14.29
C GLY A 67 4.89 -3.82 14.00
N TRP A 68 3.78 -3.09 13.90
CA TRP A 68 2.48 -3.67 13.55
C TRP A 68 2.52 -4.46 12.23
N ALA A 69 3.16 -3.92 11.21
CA ALA A 69 3.29 -4.60 9.92
C ALA A 69 4.15 -5.88 10.01
N PHE A 70 5.23 -5.85 10.78
CA PHE A 70 6.07 -7.03 10.99
C PHE A 70 5.42 -8.06 11.92
N ARG A 71 4.69 -7.65 12.98
CA ARG A 71 3.90 -8.55 13.83
C ARG A 71 2.83 -9.28 13.02
N PHE A 72 2.20 -8.58 12.06
CA PHE A 72 1.30 -9.23 11.10
C PHE A 72 2.01 -10.38 10.37
N LEU A 73 3.22 -10.14 9.84
CA LEU A 73 3.97 -11.17 9.11
C LEU A 73 4.45 -12.31 10.00
N GLN A 74 4.82 -12.03 11.26
CA GLN A 74 5.12 -13.05 12.27
C GLN A 74 3.91 -13.94 12.57
N SER A 75 2.69 -13.45 12.34
CA SER A 75 1.44 -14.19 12.57
C SER A 75 1.02 -15.07 11.38
N ILE A 76 1.71 -14.96 10.23
CA ILE A 76 1.33 -15.69 9.01
C ILE A 76 2.14 -17.00 8.92
N PRO A 77 1.48 -18.17 8.98
CA PRO A 77 2.16 -19.45 8.83
C PRO A 77 2.90 -19.55 7.50
N GLY A 78 4.06 -20.20 7.52
CA GLY A 78 4.87 -20.45 6.32
C GLY A 78 5.77 -19.29 5.91
N VAL A 79 5.67 -18.11 6.52
CA VAL A 79 6.64 -17.02 6.32
C VAL A 79 7.96 -17.41 6.99
N THR A 80 9.03 -17.49 6.20
CA THR A 80 10.37 -17.89 6.65
C THR A 80 11.41 -16.81 6.47
N MET A 81 11.15 -15.81 5.63
CA MET A 81 12.04 -14.67 5.40
C MET A 81 11.25 -13.43 5.04
N ILE A 82 11.68 -12.28 5.56
CA ILE A 82 11.10 -10.97 5.27
C ILE A 82 12.20 -10.05 4.75
N LEU A 83 12.02 -9.52 3.54
CA LEU A 83 12.94 -8.60 2.91
C LEU A 83 12.50 -7.16 3.23
N SER A 84 13.25 -6.46 4.06
CA SER A 84 12.99 -5.08 4.44
C SER A 84 14.05 -4.14 3.88
N GLY A 85 13.61 -3.07 3.20
CA GLY A 85 14.47 -1.98 2.73
C GLY A 85 14.60 -0.91 3.80
N MET A 86 15.75 -0.89 4.52
CA MET A 86 16.08 0.12 5.52
C MET A 86 17.01 1.16 4.92
N SER A 87 16.76 2.43 5.17
CA SER A 87 17.53 3.55 4.64
C SER A 87 18.32 4.32 5.70
N ASP A 88 18.07 4.05 6.99
CA ASP A 88 18.79 4.65 8.11
C ASP A 88 18.98 3.67 9.28
N MET A 89 19.82 4.06 10.24
CA MET A 89 20.17 3.23 11.39
C MET A 89 19.03 3.05 12.38
N GLN A 90 18.10 4.01 12.47
CA GLN A 90 16.95 3.90 13.36
C GLN A 90 16.02 2.80 12.87
N GLN A 91 15.70 2.76 11.58
CA GLN A 91 14.88 1.70 10.98
C GLN A 91 15.51 0.32 11.19
N LEU A 92 16.83 0.20 11.05
CA LEU A 92 17.54 -1.05 11.30
C LEU A 92 17.39 -1.48 12.76
N GLN A 93 17.57 -0.58 13.70
CA GLN A 93 17.48 -0.86 15.13
C GLN A 93 16.05 -1.27 15.52
N GLU A 94 15.04 -0.51 15.09
CA GLU A 94 13.63 -0.83 15.33
C GLU A 94 13.24 -2.22 14.78
N ASN A 95 13.74 -2.56 13.57
CA ASN A 95 13.51 -3.87 12.99
C ASN A 95 14.17 -4.98 13.80
N ILE A 96 15.43 -4.80 14.23
CA ILE A 96 16.13 -5.77 15.08
C ILE A 96 15.36 -5.98 16.39
N GLU A 97 14.93 -4.92 17.06
CA GLU A 97 14.16 -4.99 18.29
C GLU A 97 12.82 -5.73 18.08
N THR A 98 12.13 -5.45 16.96
CA THR A 98 10.86 -6.12 16.62
C THR A 98 11.05 -7.64 16.40
N PHE A 99 12.16 -8.05 15.80
CA PHE A 99 12.43 -9.46 15.51
C PHE A 99 13.20 -10.20 16.62
N ALA A 100 13.82 -9.46 17.57
CA ALA A 100 14.46 -10.07 18.74
C ALA A 100 13.45 -10.72 19.70
N ASP A 101 12.21 -10.23 19.70
CA ASP A 101 11.11 -10.72 20.50
C ASP A 101 9.88 -10.99 19.62
N GLU A 102 9.66 -12.27 19.27
CA GLU A 102 8.52 -12.66 18.46
C GLU A 102 7.22 -12.49 19.25
N GLN A 103 6.39 -11.55 18.82
CA GLN A 103 5.08 -11.28 19.42
C GLN A 103 4.00 -11.24 18.32
N PRO A 104 3.60 -12.39 17.78
CA PRO A 104 2.56 -12.45 16.77
C PRO A 104 1.26 -11.80 17.27
N LEU A 105 0.45 -11.31 16.33
CA LEU A 105 -0.83 -10.69 16.64
C LEU A 105 -1.83 -11.72 17.15
N ASN A 106 -2.61 -11.35 18.15
CA ASN A 106 -3.78 -12.11 18.54
C ASN A 106 -4.96 -11.88 17.55
N GLU A 107 -6.09 -12.56 17.76
CA GLU A 107 -7.24 -12.50 16.86
C GLU A 107 -7.84 -11.09 16.74
N ASP A 108 -7.94 -10.33 17.83
CA ASP A 108 -8.50 -8.99 17.83
C ASP A 108 -7.56 -7.99 17.12
N GLU A 109 -6.27 -8.11 17.38
CA GLU A 109 -5.23 -7.31 16.71
C GLU A 109 -5.19 -7.59 15.21
N MET A 110 -5.22 -8.87 14.82
CA MET A 110 -5.27 -9.30 13.42
C MET A 110 -6.53 -8.75 12.72
N LYS A 111 -7.69 -8.85 13.39
CA LYS A 111 -8.96 -8.35 12.86
C LYS A 111 -8.95 -6.84 12.69
N THR A 112 -8.43 -6.10 13.67
CA THR A 112 -8.32 -4.64 13.62
C THR A 112 -7.39 -4.23 12.48
N LEU A 113 -6.17 -4.77 12.41
CA LEU A 113 -5.18 -4.41 11.41
C LEU A 113 -5.64 -4.76 9.99
N THR A 114 -6.22 -5.95 9.78
CA THR A 114 -6.78 -6.32 8.47
C THR A 114 -8.03 -5.52 8.12
N GLY A 115 -8.79 -5.04 9.11
CA GLY A 115 -9.89 -4.09 8.95
C GLY A 115 -9.39 -2.74 8.42
N ILE A 116 -8.31 -2.21 9.00
CA ILE A 116 -7.61 -1.02 8.50
C ILE A 116 -7.15 -1.24 7.06
N GLY A 117 -6.48 -2.36 6.78
CA GLY A 117 -6.06 -2.71 5.41
C GLY A 117 -7.23 -2.75 4.41
N ARG A 118 -8.39 -3.25 4.80
CA ARG A 118 -9.59 -3.22 3.94
C ARG A 118 -10.10 -1.80 3.68
N ARG A 119 -10.11 -0.92 4.68
CA ARG A 119 -10.47 0.50 4.49
C ARG A 119 -9.50 1.17 3.53
N MET A 120 -8.18 0.93 3.69
CA MET A 120 -7.16 1.40 2.76
C MET A 120 -7.30 0.82 1.35
N SER A 121 -7.83 -0.40 1.20
CA SER A 121 -7.97 -1.09 -0.09
C SER A 121 -9.08 -0.51 -1.00
N THR A 122 -9.91 0.39 -0.50
CA THR A 122 -10.83 1.18 -1.34
C THR A 122 -10.08 2.19 -2.20
N SER A 123 -8.82 2.45 -1.91
CA SER A 123 -7.94 3.32 -2.68
C SER A 123 -7.35 2.63 -3.91
N VAL A 124 -6.94 3.43 -4.89
CA VAL A 124 -6.24 2.95 -6.08
C VAL A 124 -4.86 2.41 -5.70
N PRO A 125 -4.50 1.16 -6.05
CA PRO A 125 -3.30 0.47 -5.56
C PRO A 125 -2.00 0.92 -6.25
N CYS A 126 -1.79 2.20 -6.45
CA CYS A 126 -0.59 2.73 -7.08
C CYS A 126 0.66 2.53 -6.21
N THR A 127 1.68 1.83 -6.73
CA THR A 127 2.98 1.60 -6.06
C THR A 127 3.99 2.71 -6.31
N ALA A 128 3.63 3.75 -7.06
CA ALA A 128 4.51 4.84 -7.48
C ALA A 128 5.78 4.38 -8.22
N CYS A 129 5.70 3.27 -8.98
CA CYS A 129 6.82 2.75 -9.80
C CYS A 129 7.22 3.69 -10.96
N ARG A 130 6.38 4.67 -11.30
CA ARG A 130 6.59 5.77 -12.27
C ARG A 130 6.68 5.35 -13.75
N TYR A 131 6.52 4.06 -14.13
CA TYR A 131 6.55 3.61 -15.53
C TYR A 131 5.55 4.34 -16.43
N CYS A 132 4.43 4.79 -15.87
CA CYS A 132 3.39 5.54 -16.59
C CYS A 132 3.79 6.97 -17.00
N ILE A 133 4.79 7.59 -16.35
CA ILE A 133 5.13 9.02 -16.55
C ILE A 133 5.82 9.22 -17.91
N GLU A 134 6.82 8.41 -18.21
CA GLU A 134 7.64 8.55 -19.44
C GLU A 134 6.81 8.39 -20.72
N HIS A 135 5.68 7.70 -20.63
CA HIS A 135 4.80 7.42 -21.75
C HIS A 135 3.54 8.29 -21.78
N CYS A 136 3.44 9.27 -20.87
CA CYS A 136 2.32 10.21 -20.85
C CYS A 136 2.57 11.39 -21.82
N PRO A 137 1.79 11.54 -22.92
CA PRO A 137 1.98 12.62 -23.88
C PRO A 137 1.71 14.01 -23.29
N ARG A 138 1.09 14.07 -22.10
CA ARG A 138 0.86 15.30 -21.33
C ARG A 138 1.84 15.48 -20.18
N SER A 139 2.77 14.53 -20.01
CA SER A 139 3.76 14.54 -18.92
C SER A 139 3.12 14.79 -17.55
N LEU A 140 1.98 14.13 -17.28
CA LEU A 140 1.32 14.18 -15.97
C LEU A 140 2.12 13.38 -14.95
N ASP A 141 2.24 13.89 -13.73
CA ASP A 141 2.71 13.08 -12.61
C ASP A 141 1.58 12.19 -12.10
N ILE A 142 1.32 11.11 -12.86
CA ILE A 142 0.23 10.17 -12.62
C ILE A 142 0.27 9.58 -11.21
N PRO A 143 1.42 9.13 -10.66
CA PRO A 143 1.49 8.64 -9.29
C PRO A 143 1.05 9.66 -8.24
N GLU A 144 1.46 10.92 -8.39
CA GLU A 144 1.06 12.00 -7.49
C GLU A 144 -0.45 12.30 -7.61
N LEU A 145 -0.98 12.36 -8.82
CA LEU A 145 -2.43 12.55 -9.03
C LEU A 145 -3.25 11.39 -8.44
N ILE A 146 -2.77 10.14 -8.53
CA ILE A 146 -3.42 9.00 -7.89
C ILE A 146 -3.31 9.08 -6.36
N ARG A 147 -2.19 9.56 -5.82
CA ARG A 147 -2.06 9.78 -4.37
C ARG A 147 -3.11 10.78 -3.89
N LEU A 148 -3.23 11.92 -4.56
CA LEU A 148 -4.24 12.94 -4.23
C LEU A 148 -5.67 12.43 -4.41
N TYR A 149 -5.91 11.59 -5.43
CA TYR A 149 -7.19 10.91 -5.60
C TYR A 149 -7.51 10.01 -4.40
N ASN A 150 -6.54 9.19 -3.97
CA ASN A 150 -6.72 8.32 -2.82
C ASN A 150 -7.00 9.12 -1.54
N ASP A 151 -6.28 10.23 -1.32
CA ASP A 151 -6.53 11.12 -0.18
C ASP A 151 -7.96 11.68 -0.22
N MET A 152 -8.48 12.04 -1.40
CA MET A 152 -9.85 12.53 -1.55
C MET A 152 -10.91 11.45 -1.33
N VAL A 153 -10.67 10.23 -1.81
CA VAL A 153 -11.58 9.10 -1.63
C VAL A 153 -11.61 8.65 -0.16
N TYR A 154 -10.44 8.61 0.48
CA TYR A 154 -10.30 8.16 1.86
C TYR A 154 -10.90 9.14 2.88
N SER A 155 -10.74 10.45 2.64
CA SER A 155 -11.15 11.51 3.55
C SER A 155 -12.49 12.18 3.16
N ASP A 156 -13.31 11.52 2.34
CA ASP A 156 -14.60 12.04 1.84
C ASP A 156 -14.54 13.51 1.38
N GLY A 157 -13.61 13.79 0.46
CA GLY A 157 -13.45 15.12 -0.13
C GLY A 157 -12.38 16.01 0.52
N SER A 158 -11.24 15.44 0.88
CA SER A 158 -10.10 16.16 1.50
C SER A 158 -9.84 17.54 0.87
N PHE A 159 -10.07 18.60 1.65
CA PHE A 159 -9.80 19.99 1.25
C PHE A 159 -8.33 20.21 0.86
N SER A 160 -7.39 19.57 1.56
CA SER A 160 -5.96 19.66 1.26
C SER A 160 -5.59 19.03 -0.07
N ALA A 161 -6.14 17.85 -0.40
CA ALA A 161 -5.90 17.20 -1.68
C ALA A 161 -6.51 17.99 -2.85
N ARG A 162 -7.71 18.56 -2.67
CA ARG A 162 -8.34 19.45 -3.65
C ARG A 162 -7.48 20.68 -3.93
N ASN A 163 -7.01 21.37 -2.87
CA ASN A 163 -6.13 22.52 -3.01
C ASN A 163 -4.81 22.16 -3.69
N ALA A 164 -4.22 21.01 -3.36
CA ALA A 164 -2.99 20.55 -4.00
C ALA A 164 -3.18 20.33 -5.51
N VAL A 165 -4.30 19.71 -5.94
CA VAL A 165 -4.61 19.56 -7.36
C VAL A 165 -4.83 20.93 -8.04
N ASN A 166 -5.59 21.82 -7.40
CA ASN A 166 -5.89 23.16 -7.97
C ASN A 166 -4.64 24.06 -8.05
N ALA A 167 -3.63 23.83 -7.22
CA ALA A 167 -2.35 24.54 -7.27
C ALA A 167 -1.45 24.10 -8.43
N LEU A 168 -1.73 22.95 -9.06
CA LEU A 168 -0.98 22.51 -10.24
C LEU A 168 -1.26 23.40 -11.45
N PRO A 169 -0.26 23.60 -12.34
CA PRO A 169 -0.50 24.23 -13.64
C PRO A 169 -1.62 23.52 -14.40
N ALA A 170 -2.44 24.26 -15.15
CA ALA A 170 -3.62 23.70 -15.82
C ALA A 170 -3.29 22.52 -16.76
N ASP A 171 -2.10 22.55 -17.39
CA ASP A 171 -1.60 21.47 -18.26
C ASP A 171 -1.08 20.26 -17.49
N LYS A 172 -1.01 20.32 -16.14
CA LYS A 172 -0.59 19.26 -15.22
C LYS A 172 -1.71 18.74 -14.34
N GLN A 173 -2.88 19.34 -14.40
CA GLN A 173 -4.07 18.87 -13.70
C GLN A 173 -4.64 17.60 -14.33
N PRO A 174 -5.45 16.81 -13.61
CA PRO A 174 -6.05 15.58 -14.15
C PRO A 174 -6.94 15.84 -15.38
N SER A 175 -7.52 17.02 -15.51
CA SER A 175 -8.30 17.47 -16.68
C SER A 175 -7.48 17.53 -17.98
N ALA A 176 -6.17 17.64 -17.90
CA ALA A 176 -5.29 17.60 -19.08
C ALA A 176 -5.11 16.18 -19.67
N CYS A 177 -5.62 15.15 -18.98
CA CYS A 177 -5.57 13.77 -19.46
C CYS A 177 -6.43 13.60 -20.72
N ILE A 178 -5.83 13.13 -21.81
CA ILE A 178 -6.52 12.88 -23.10
C ILE A 178 -7.10 11.47 -23.22
N GLY A 179 -6.99 10.64 -22.19
CA GLY A 179 -7.57 9.29 -22.17
C GLY A 179 -6.90 8.28 -23.12
N CYS A 180 -5.66 8.50 -23.56
CA CYS A 180 -4.99 7.65 -24.57
C CYS A 180 -4.66 6.21 -24.10
N GLY A 181 -4.69 5.92 -22.81
CA GLY A 181 -4.49 4.56 -22.25
C GLY A 181 -3.05 4.05 -22.21
N HIS A 182 -2.05 4.75 -22.71
CA HIS A 182 -0.65 4.27 -22.71
C HIS A 182 -0.15 3.96 -21.29
N CYS A 183 -0.46 4.84 -20.33
CA CYS A 183 -0.10 4.64 -18.92
C CYS A 183 -0.74 3.39 -18.29
N GLN A 184 -1.97 3.08 -18.68
CA GLN A 184 -2.70 1.88 -18.21
C GLN A 184 -2.06 0.60 -18.76
N ALA A 185 -1.70 0.58 -20.05
CA ALA A 185 -1.08 -0.58 -20.69
C ALA A 185 0.27 -0.97 -20.05
N LEU A 186 0.97 0.01 -19.46
CA LEU A 186 2.28 -0.18 -18.81
C LEU A 186 2.19 -0.37 -17.30
N CYS A 187 0.99 -0.25 -16.73
CA CYS A 187 0.83 -0.32 -15.27
C CYS A 187 0.92 -1.76 -14.76
N PRO A 188 1.95 -2.10 -13.94
CA PRO A 188 2.05 -3.45 -13.37
C PRO A 188 0.87 -3.82 -12.47
N GLN A 189 0.17 -2.80 -11.92
CA GLN A 189 -1.00 -2.97 -11.08
C GLN A 189 -2.32 -2.96 -11.88
N GLN A 190 -2.26 -2.89 -13.20
CA GLN A 190 -3.42 -2.87 -14.11
C GLN A 190 -4.46 -1.78 -13.77
N ILE A 191 -4.01 -0.64 -13.24
CA ILE A 191 -4.86 0.47 -12.85
C ILE A 191 -5.48 1.12 -14.09
N HIS A 192 -6.81 1.32 -14.08
CA HIS A 192 -7.54 2.05 -15.11
C HIS A 192 -7.33 3.57 -14.98
N ILE A 193 -6.09 4.01 -15.22
CA ILE A 193 -5.62 5.38 -14.97
C ILE A 193 -6.47 6.47 -15.63
N PRO A 194 -6.92 6.35 -16.91
CA PRO A 194 -7.77 7.36 -17.54
C PRO A 194 -9.10 7.58 -16.79
N ASP A 195 -9.70 6.53 -16.24
CA ASP A 195 -10.96 6.63 -15.50
C ASP A 195 -10.76 7.36 -14.17
N ILE A 196 -9.62 7.09 -13.50
CA ILE A 196 -9.25 7.78 -12.27
C ILE A 196 -9.01 9.27 -12.54
N MET A 197 -8.32 9.64 -13.62
CA MET A 197 -8.11 11.04 -13.98
C MET A 197 -9.43 11.75 -14.23
N ARG A 198 -10.38 11.08 -14.88
CA ARG A 198 -11.73 11.62 -15.13
C ARG A 198 -12.52 11.79 -13.81
N ASP A 199 -12.49 10.80 -12.94
CA ASP A 199 -13.19 10.87 -11.63
C ASP A 199 -12.56 11.93 -10.72
N LEU A 200 -11.21 12.03 -10.68
CA LEU A 200 -10.52 13.09 -9.95
C LEU A 200 -10.92 14.47 -10.45
N THR A 201 -10.97 14.67 -11.77
CA THR A 201 -11.42 15.94 -12.37
C THR A 201 -12.84 16.30 -11.94
N ARG A 202 -13.75 15.33 -11.89
CA ARG A 202 -15.11 15.53 -11.42
C ARG A 202 -15.14 15.95 -9.94
N ARG A 203 -14.44 15.21 -9.08
CA ARG A 203 -14.41 15.45 -7.62
C ARG A 203 -13.83 16.79 -7.22
N ILE A 204 -12.87 17.33 -7.97
CA ILE A 204 -12.34 18.68 -7.69
C ILE A 204 -13.28 19.79 -8.13
N SER A 205 -14.25 19.49 -9.01
CA SER A 205 -15.25 20.46 -9.50
C SER A 205 -16.53 20.51 -8.66
N GLU A 206 -16.76 19.51 -7.83
CA GLU A 206 -17.85 19.43 -6.83
C GLU A 206 -17.47 20.17 -5.54
#